data_e49d014661f7cc949873f83b04b63f95
#
_entry.id   e49d014661f7cc949873f83b04b63f95
#
_cell.length_a   1.000
_cell.length_b   1.000
_cell.length_c   1.000
_cell.angle_alpha   90.00
_cell.angle_beta   90.00
_cell.angle_gamma   90.00
#
_symmetry.space_group_name_H-M   'P 1'
#
loop_
_entity.id
_entity.type
_entity.pdbx_description
1 polymer ?
#
loop_
_entity_poly.entity_id
_entity_poly.type
_entity_poly.pdbx_seq_one_letter_code
_entity_poly.pdbx_strand_id
1 'polypeptide(L)'
;MRILIAEDDASSRLILEIQMRRLKHEFVSANTGEEAWRLFQDNDVDVVISDREMPGMDGLELCRLIRASTRLEKYVYFIFATSSGSKVNILDGMEVGADDYLVKPLDPDQLAIRLLVAHRITALHKQLATQQRELEHVNARLFELARTDPLTELYNRLRLREDLNLFPAWSPRGPGGFCAIMLDVDYFKAYNDHYGHFAGDEVLKAVAGVLHQYMSPGGRGYRFGGEEFLVILPEQSLSDGCQAAENFRETVAAMALPHTGSPCGVITVSAGVAAWARDSKTVNAWLKRADEALYLAKEEGRNRVHPAPDDPQA
;
A
#
# COMPACT_ATOMS: atom_id res chain seq x y z
N MET A 1 -27.22 1.55 18.00
CA MET A 1 -26.91 0.25 17.41
C MET A 1 -28.04 -0.18 16.53
N ARG A 2 -27.71 -0.87 15.44
CA ARG A 2 -28.73 -1.53 14.60
C ARG A 2 -28.76 -3.02 14.93
N ILE A 3 -29.94 -3.54 15.26
CA ILE A 3 -30.13 -4.91 15.76
C ILE A 3 -30.96 -5.68 14.74
N LEU A 4 -30.50 -6.90 14.41
CA LEU A 4 -31.29 -7.86 13.64
C LEU A 4 -31.96 -8.85 14.62
N ILE A 5 -33.26 -9.00 14.53
CA ILE A 5 -34.01 -9.97 15.26
C ILE A 5 -34.41 -11.10 14.30
N ALA A 6 -34.07 -12.34 14.62
CA ALA A 6 -34.48 -13.54 13.90
C ALA A 6 -35.32 -14.42 14.85
N GLU A 7 -36.64 -14.46 14.65
CA GLU A 7 -37.56 -15.14 15.56
C GLU A 7 -38.81 -15.56 14.78
N ASP A 8 -39.12 -16.82 14.74
CA ASP A 8 -40.28 -17.36 13.99
C ASP A 8 -41.60 -17.17 14.72
N ASP A 9 -41.62 -17.25 16.07
CA ASP A 9 -42.81 -16.99 16.85
C ASP A 9 -43.19 -15.51 16.86
N ALA A 10 -44.37 -15.18 16.32
CA ALA A 10 -44.86 -13.82 16.18
C ALA A 10 -44.96 -13.08 17.51
N SER A 11 -45.32 -13.77 18.60
CA SER A 11 -45.48 -13.17 19.93
C SER A 11 -44.15 -12.81 20.55
N SER A 12 -43.18 -13.71 20.48
CA SER A 12 -41.81 -13.50 20.94
C SER A 12 -41.12 -12.40 20.15
N ARG A 13 -41.29 -12.38 18.83
CA ARG A 13 -40.74 -11.32 17.94
C ARG A 13 -41.31 -9.96 18.30
N LEU A 14 -42.64 -9.85 18.49
CA LEU A 14 -43.31 -8.60 18.90
C LEU A 14 -42.77 -8.08 20.25
N ILE A 15 -42.56 -8.97 21.22
CA ILE A 15 -41.96 -8.60 22.51
C ILE A 15 -40.56 -7.99 22.31
N LEU A 16 -39.70 -8.63 21.54
CA LEU A 16 -38.35 -8.13 21.23
C LEU A 16 -38.43 -6.75 20.55
N GLU A 17 -39.30 -6.58 19.55
CA GLU A 17 -39.48 -5.30 18.86
C GLU A 17 -39.95 -4.16 19.80
N ILE A 18 -40.87 -4.45 20.70
CA ILE A 18 -41.34 -3.49 21.71
C ILE A 18 -40.17 -3.09 22.63
N GLN A 19 -39.36 -4.06 23.06
CA GLN A 19 -38.20 -3.77 23.91
C GLN A 19 -37.14 -2.94 23.15
N MET A 20 -36.88 -3.22 21.87
CA MET A 20 -35.93 -2.42 21.06
C MET A 20 -36.39 -0.96 20.93
N ARG A 21 -37.70 -0.75 20.68
CA ARG A 21 -38.27 0.61 20.64
C ARG A 21 -38.17 1.32 22.00
N ARG A 22 -38.42 0.60 23.10
CA ARG A 22 -38.28 1.16 24.47
C ARG A 22 -36.83 1.56 24.77
N LEU A 23 -35.87 0.75 24.34
CA LEU A 23 -34.44 1.00 24.50
C LEU A 23 -33.86 1.96 23.44
N LYS A 24 -34.70 2.46 22.51
CA LYS A 24 -34.33 3.39 21.42
C LYS A 24 -33.24 2.84 20.51
N HIS A 25 -33.29 1.54 20.19
CA HIS A 25 -32.43 0.93 19.19
C HIS A 25 -33.14 0.85 17.84
N GLU A 26 -32.39 1.04 16.77
CA GLU A 26 -32.85 0.69 15.42
C GLU A 26 -32.84 -0.83 15.28
N PHE A 27 -33.80 -1.38 14.60
CA PHE A 27 -33.88 -2.81 14.38
C PHE A 27 -34.51 -3.16 13.03
N VAL A 28 -34.20 -4.35 12.55
CA VAL A 28 -34.89 -5.06 11.49
C VAL A 28 -35.25 -6.45 12.02
N SER A 29 -36.38 -6.99 11.62
CA SER A 29 -36.85 -8.30 12.08
C SER A 29 -37.15 -9.24 10.93
N ALA A 30 -36.80 -10.48 11.13
CA ALA A 30 -37.03 -11.62 10.23
C ALA A 30 -37.81 -12.71 10.94
N ASN A 31 -38.61 -13.45 10.18
CA ASN A 31 -39.36 -14.58 10.67
C ASN A 31 -38.77 -15.95 10.31
N THR A 32 -37.67 -15.96 9.55
CA THR A 32 -36.90 -17.15 9.22
C THR A 32 -35.39 -16.85 9.18
N GLY A 33 -34.54 -17.88 9.28
CA GLY A 33 -33.10 -17.71 9.20
C GLY A 33 -32.62 -17.20 7.82
N GLU A 34 -33.29 -17.63 6.73
CA GLU A 34 -32.96 -17.17 5.38
C GLU A 34 -33.30 -15.69 5.18
N GLU A 35 -34.40 -15.21 5.73
CA GLU A 35 -34.76 -13.80 5.73
C GLU A 35 -33.76 -13.01 6.57
N ALA A 36 -33.41 -13.51 7.76
CA ALA A 36 -32.41 -12.90 8.62
C ALA A 36 -31.06 -12.79 7.93
N TRP A 37 -30.61 -13.83 7.22
CA TRP A 37 -29.37 -13.79 6.44
C TRP A 37 -29.41 -12.73 5.35
N ARG A 38 -30.48 -12.59 4.59
CA ARG A 38 -30.65 -11.53 3.58
C ARG A 38 -30.59 -10.14 4.22
N LEU A 39 -31.39 -9.93 5.29
CA LEU A 39 -31.38 -8.65 6.01
C LEU A 39 -30.01 -8.30 6.60
N PHE A 40 -29.26 -9.31 7.06
CA PHE A 40 -27.87 -9.11 7.50
C PHE A 40 -26.96 -8.64 6.36
N GLN A 41 -27.13 -9.18 5.16
CA GLN A 41 -26.33 -8.78 4.00
C GLN A 41 -26.64 -7.35 3.53
N ASP A 42 -27.88 -6.93 3.62
CA ASP A 42 -28.38 -5.65 3.13
C ASP A 42 -28.26 -4.50 4.15
N ASN A 43 -28.05 -4.83 5.43
CA ASN A 43 -27.99 -3.85 6.50
C ASN A 43 -26.67 -3.85 7.25
N ASP A 44 -26.33 -2.70 7.82
CA ASP A 44 -25.17 -2.55 8.71
C ASP A 44 -25.55 -2.93 10.16
N VAL A 45 -25.58 -4.23 10.44
CA VAL A 45 -26.02 -4.80 11.73
C VAL A 45 -24.87 -4.77 12.75
N ASP A 46 -25.16 -4.35 13.98
CA ASP A 46 -24.22 -4.37 15.12
C ASP A 46 -24.44 -5.59 16.03
N VAL A 47 -25.72 -6.00 16.20
CA VAL A 47 -26.13 -7.08 17.10
C VAL A 47 -27.15 -7.96 16.40
N VAL A 48 -27.03 -9.25 16.55
CA VAL A 48 -28.03 -10.23 16.14
C VAL A 48 -28.63 -10.87 17.40
N ILE A 49 -29.97 -10.90 17.49
CA ILE A 49 -30.70 -11.66 18.46
C ILE A 49 -31.45 -12.74 17.68
N SER A 50 -31.09 -13.99 17.83
CA SER A 50 -31.70 -15.09 17.06
C SER A 50 -32.31 -16.14 17.96
N ASP A 51 -33.50 -16.59 17.65
CA ASP A 51 -33.94 -17.88 18.18
C ASP A 51 -32.95 -18.96 17.66
N ARG A 52 -32.76 -19.94 18.52
CA ARG A 52 -31.93 -21.09 18.16
C ARG A 52 -32.69 -22.03 17.20
N GLU A 53 -33.97 -22.25 17.45
CA GLU A 53 -34.82 -23.20 16.74
C GLU A 53 -35.77 -22.45 15.82
N MET A 54 -35.45 -22.40 14.51
CA MET A 54 -36.34 -21.80 13.51
C MET A 54 -36.50 -22.79 12.35
N PRO A 55 -37.69 -22.76 11.67
CA PRO A 55 -37.91 -23.59 10.48
C PRO A 55 -36.91 -23.23 9.34
N GLY A 56 -36.42 -24.23 8.63
CA GLY A 56 -35.44 -24.05 7.55
C GLY A 56 -34.04 -23.82 8.11
N MET A 57 -33.48 -22.67 7.90
CA MET A 57 -32.20 -22.26 8.50
C MET A 57 -32.39 -21.95 9.99
N ASP A 58 -31.77 -22.74 10.84
CA ASP A 58 -31.77 -22.52 12.28
C ASP A 58 -30.80 -21.39 12.72
N GLY A 59 -30.89 -21.00 13.98
CA GLY A 59 -30.03 -19.95 14.52
C GLY A 59 -28.54 -20.32 14.56
N LEU A 60 -28.19 -21.64 14.69
CA LEU A 60 -26.80 -22.10 14.69
C LEU A 60 -26.20 -21.96 13.30
N GLU A 61 -26.94 -22.30 12.27
CA GLU A 61 -26.52 -22.14 10.88
C GLU A 61 -26.36 -20.65 10.51
N LEU A 62 -27.33 -19.81 10.91
CA LEU A 62 -27.26 -18.36 10.75
C LEU A 62 -26.00 -17.80 11.43
N CYS A 63 -25.69 -18.22 12.65
CA CYS A 63 -24.49 -17.80 13.37
C CYS A 63 -23.21 -18.18 12.61
N ARG A 64 -23.10 -19.44 12.14
CA ARG A 64 -21.97 -19.92 11.34
C ARG A 64 -21.79 -19.08 10.07
N LEU A 65 -22.86 -18.80 9.34
CA LEU A 65 -22.81 -17.99 8.12
C LEU A 65 -22.33 -16.56 8.41
N ILE A 66 -22.82 -15.93 9.48
CA ILE A 66 -22.40 -14.61 9.90
C ILE A 66 -20.91 -14.62 10.28
N ARG A 67 -20.44 -15.65 11.03
CA ARG A 67 -19.01 -15.76 11.41
C ARG A 67 -18.09 -16.06 10.22
N ALA A 68 -18.56 -16.83 9.25
CA ALA A 68 -17.81 -17.13 8.02
C ALA A 68 -17.81 -15.98 7.00
N SER A 69 -18.69 -14.99 7.18
CA SER A 69 -18.80 -13.88 6.24
C SER A 69 -17.52 -13.06 6.21
N THR A 70 -16.90 -12.92 5.03
CA THR A 70 -15.70 -12.10 4.79
C THR A 70 -15.93 -10.58 4.95
N ARG A 71 -17.18 -10.12 5.19
CA ARG A 71 -17.49 -8.74 5.56
C ARG A 71 -16.98 -8.34 6.95
N LEU A 72 -16.20 -9.19 7.62
CA LEU A 72 -15.72 -9.03 9.00
C LEU A 72 -14.59 -8.00 9.18
N GLU A 73 -14.68 -6.87 8.52
CA GLU A 73 -14.09 -5.65 9.06
C GLU A 73 -14.88 -5.11 10.28
N LYS A 74 -16.06 -5.68 10.52
CA LYS A 74 -16.98 -5.28 11.58
C LYS A 74 -17.36 -6.49 12.44
N TYR A 75 -17.07 -6.39 13.72
CA TYR A 75 -17.54 -7.36 14.69
C TYR A 75 -19.05 -7.21 14.92
N VAL A 76 -19.79 -8.34 14.84
CA VAL A 76 -21.22 -8.43 15.09
C VAL A 76 -21.45 -9.26 16.34
N TYR A 77 -22.09 -8.69 17.34
CA TYR A 77 -22.39 -9.40 18.58
C TYR A 77 -23.60 -10.29 18.39
N PHE A 78 -23.48 -11.58 18.66
CA PHE A 78 -24.54 -12.57 18.44
C PHE A 78 -25.08 -13.13 19.74
N ILE A 79 -26.40 -12.99 19.94
CA ILE A 79 -27.13 -13.44 21.14
C ILE A 79 -28.13 -14.49 20.72
N PHE A 80 -28.10 -15.69 21.33
CA PHE A 80 -29.18 -16.65 21.18
C PHE A 80 -30.32 -16.36 22.17
N ALA A 81 -31.57 -16.38 21.70
CA ALA A 81 -32.77 -16.46 22.53
C ALA A 81 -33.26 -17.93 22.52
N THR A 82 -33.29 -18.60 23.65
CA THR A 82 -33.62 -20.02 23.71
C THR A 82 -34.67 -20.34 24.75
N SER A 83 -35.59 -21.25 24.45
CA SER A 83 -36.61 -21.77 25.39
C SER A 83 -36.04 -22.78 26.37
N SER A 84 -34.86 -23.39 26.07
CA SER A 84 -34.25 -24.40 26.91
C SER A 84 -32.92 -23.89 27.50
N GLY A 85 -32.89 -23.75 28.81
CA GLY A 85 -31.69 -23.43 29.59
C GLY A 85 -30.75 -24.64 29.82
N SER A 86 -30.86 -25.73 29.06
CA SER A 86 -29.97 -26.91 29.22
C SER A 86 -28.50 -26.51 28.94
N LYS A 87 -27.57 -26.98 29.78
CA LYS A 87 -26.13 -26.67 29.62
C LYS A 87 -25.59 -27.09 28.25
N VAL A 88 -26.09 -28.19 27.67
CA VAL A 88 -25.66 -28.69 26.37
C VAL A 88 -26.02 -27.70 25.26
N ASN A 89 -27.22 -27.17 25.27
CA ASN A 89 -27.69 -26.21 24.26
C ASN A 89 -26.93 -24.88 24.28
N ILE A 90 -26.45 -24.47 25.45
CA ILE A 90 -25.67 -23.24 25.61
C ILE A 90 -24.25 -23.45 25.07
N LEU A 91 -23.62 -24.59 25.38
CA LEU A 91 -22.27 -24.92 24.91
C LEU A 91 -22.22 -24.98 23.39
N ASP A 92 -23.17 -25.67 22.74
CA ASP A 92 -23.23 -25.76 21.27
C ASP A 92 -23.32 -24.37 20.61
N GLY A 93 -24.12 -23.45 21.21
CA GLY A 93 -24.24 -22.08 20.72
C GLY A 93 -22.95 -21.29 20.85
N MET A 94 -22.23 -21.45 21.94
CA MET A 94 -20.92 -20.77 22.15
C MET A 94 -19.83 -21.36 21.23
N GLU A 95 -19.84 -22.65 20.98
CA GLU A 95 -18.87 -23.31 20.07
C GLU A 95 -19.00 -22.83 18.62
N VAL A 96 -20.21 -22.49 18.16
CA VAL A 96 -20.42 -21.91 16.82
C VAL A 96 -20.08 -20.41 16.74
N GLY A 97 -19.69 -19.81 17.86
CA GLY A 97 -19.19 -18.44 17.92
C GLY A 97 -20.23 -17.40 18.35
N ALA A 98 -21.29 -17.77 19.04
CA ALA A 98 -22.16 -16.81 19.69
C ALA A 98 -21.44 -16.15 20.89
N ASP A 99 -21.82 -14.93 21.20
CA ASP A 99 -21.23 -14.14 22.29
C ASP A 99 -22.02 -14.25 23.59
N ASP A 100 -23.32 -14.52 23.49
CA ASP A 100 -24.19 -14.56 24.64
C ASP A 100 -25.47 -15.36 24.35
N TYR A 101 -26.26 -15.59 25.42
CA TYR A 101 -27.58 -16.18 25.31
C TYR A 101 -28.58 -15.55 26.29
N LEU A 102 -29.86 -15.65 25.95
CA LEU A 102 -31.01 -15.24 26.75
C LEU A 102 -32.00 -16.41 26.85
N VAL A 103 -32.51 -16.65 28.04
CA VAL A 103 -33.50 -17.70 28.26
C VAL A 103 -34.91 -17.07 28.18
N LYS A 104 -35.79 -17.72 27.42
CA LYS A 104 -37.23 -17.35 27.36
C LYS A 104 -37.96 -17.89 28.61
N PRO A 105 -38.91 -17.14 29.22
CA PRO A 105 -39.41 -15.84 28.76
C PRO A 105 -38.38 -14.72 28.99
N LEU A 106 -38.27 -13.82 28.00
CA LEU A 106 -37.26 -12.77 28.02
C LEU A 106 -37.51 -11.75 29.12
N ASP A 107 -36.59 -11.66 30.05
CA ASP A 107 -36.57 -10.61 31.06
C ASP A 107 -36.05 -9.28 30.45
N PRO A 108 -36.84 -8.19 30.49
CA PRO A 108 -36.44 -6.91 29.93
C PRO A 108 -35.13 -6.35 30.52
N ASP A 109 -34.87 -6.55 31.80
CA ASP A 109 -33.68 -6.03 32.46
C ASP A 109 -32.44 -6.83 32.05
N GLN A 110 -32.55 -8.16 31.93
CA GLN A 110 -31.47 -9.00 31.40
C GLN A 110 -31.16 -8.64 29.95
N LEU A 111 -32.17 -8.45 29.11
CA LEU A 111 -31.98 -8.02 27.72
C LEU A 111 -31.22 -6.67 27.64
N ALA A 112 -31.65 -5.69 28.46
CA ALA A 112 -30.99 -4.39 28.51
C ALA A 112 -29.51 -4.48 28.93
N ILE A 113 -29.22 -5.32 29.94
CA ILE A 113 -27.82 -5.57 30.37
C ILE A 113 -26.98 -6.19 29.23
N ARG A 114 -27.52 -7.21 28.54
CA ARG A 114 -26.82 -7.88 27.42
C ARG A 114 -26.55 -6.90 26.26
N LEU A 115 -27.53 -6.08 25.91
CA LEU A 115 -27.36 -5.04 24.90
C LEU A 115 -26.35 -3.97 25.30
N LEU A 116 -26.26 -3.63 26.58
CA LEU A 116 -25.21 -2.72 27.06
C LEU A 116 -23.83 -3.31 26.90
N VAL A 117 -23.66 -4.62 27.20
CA VAL A 117 -22.39 -5.35 26.98
C VAL A 117 -22.07 -5.41 25.49
N ALA A 118 -23.07 -5.79 24.67
CA ALA A 118 -22.92 -5.82 23.22
C ALA A 118 -22.47 -4.47 22.64
N HIS A 119 -23.06 -3.38 23.12
CA HIS A 119 -22.69 -2.03 22.72
C HIS A 119 -21.22 -1.71 23.04
N ARG A 120 -20.78 -2.05 24.24
CA ARG A 120 -19.37 -1.81 24.64
C ARG A 120 -18.40 -2.61 23.78
N ILE A 121 -18.69 -3.89 23.55
CA ILE A 121 -17.84 -4.78 22.77
C ILE A 121 -17.80 -4.33 21.30
N THR A 122 -18.94 -4.08 20.67
CA THR A 122 -18.99 -3.61 19.28
C THR A 122 -18.31 -2.25 19.10
N ALA A 123 -18.47 -1.33 20.08
CA ALA A 123 -17.78 -0.04 20.05
C ALA A 123 -16.26 -0.18 20.16
N LEU A 124 -15.75 -1.07 21.05
CA LEU A 124 -14.32 -1.36 21.18
C LEU A 124 -13.76 -1.98 19.91
N HIS A 125 -14.44 -2.95 19.30
CA HIS A 125 -14.00 -3.54 18.03
C HIS A 125 -13.97 -2.51 16.91
N LYS A 126 -14.97 -1.62 16.83
CA LYS A 126 -14.98 -0.53 15.84
C LYS A 126 -13.82 0.44 16.05
N GLN A 127 -13.52 0.78 17.29
CA GLN A 127 -12.37 1.62 17.61
C GLN A 127 -11.05 0.95 17.23
N LEU A 128 -10.89 -0.34 17.57
CA LEU A 128 -9.70 -1.13 17.22
C LEU A 128 -9.49 -1.20 15.70
N ALA A 129 -10.55 -1.49 14.93
CA ALA A 129 -10.49 -1.54 13.48
C ALA A 129 -10.10 -0.18 12.87
N THR A 130 -10.60 0.92 13.44
CA THR A 130 -10.22 2.28 13.01
C THR A 130 -8.75 2.56 13.30
N GLN A 131 -8.27 2.25 14.50
CA GLN A 131 -6.85 2.44 14.87
C GLN A 131 -5.92 1.58 14.02
N GLN A 132 -6.31 0.35 13.70
CA GLN A 132 -5.53 -0.54 12.85
C GLN A 132 -5.38 0.05 11.43
N ARG A 133 -6.45 0.52 10.80
CA ARG A 133 -6.41 1.18 9.49
C ARG A 133 -5.54 2.44 9.49
N GLU A 134 -5.66 3.24 10.55
CA GLU A 134 -4.84 4.43 10.71
C GLU A 134 -3.35 4.08 10.83
N LEU A 135 -3.03 3.06 11.63
CA LEU A 135 -1.66 2.55 11.77
C LEU A 135 -1.10 2.01 10.45
N GLU A 136 -1.89 1.24 9.69
CA GLU A 136 -1.51 0.74 8.36
C GLU A 136 -1.23 1.89 7.39
N HIS A 137 -2.08 2.93 7.40
CA HIS A 137 -1.88 4.12 6.56
C HIS A 137 -0.60 4.88 6.94
N VAL A 138 -0.37 5.10 8.24
CA VAL A 138 0.84 5.77 8.73
C VAL A 138 2.09 4.96 8.39
N ASN A 139 2.05 3.65 8.58
CA ASN A 139 3.16 2.76 8.24
C ASN A 139 3.47 2.78 6.74
N ALA A 140 2.45 2.73 5.87
CA ALA A 140 2.64 2.84 4.43
C ALA A 140 3.30 4.18 4.05
N ARG A 141 2.87 5.28 4.67
CA ARG A 141 3.46 6.59 4.44
C ARG A 141 4.91 6.68 4.94
N LEU A 142 5.20 6.15 6.11
CA LEU A 142 6.57 6.07 6.64
C LEU A 142 7.47 5.22 5.74
N PHE A 143 6.93 4.12 5.22
CA PHE A 143 7.63 3.24 4.29
C PHE A 143 8.04 3.97 3.01
N GLU A 144 7.17 4.78 2.42
CA GLU A 144 7.49 5.60 1.24
C GLU A 144 8.47 6.72 1.58
N LEU A 145 8.27 7.45 2.69
CA LEU A 145 9.17 8.52 3.13
C LEU A 145 10.59 8.01 3.41
N ALA A 146 10.73 6.80 3.95
CA ALA A 146 12.04 6.20 4.19
C ALA A 146 12.78 5.81 2.89
N ARG A 147 12.09 5.76 1.74
CA ARG A 147 12.60 5.27 0.44
C ARG A 147 12.76 6.36 -0.61
N THR A 148 12.35 7.56 -0.31
CA THR A 148 12.54 8.73 -1.18
C THR A 148 13.64 9.64 -0.63
N ASP A 149 14.30 10.35 -1.50
CA ASP A 149 15.21 11.44 -1.13
C ASP A 149 14.39 12.72 -0.91
N PRO A 150 14.46 13.35 0.27
CA PRO A 150 13.57 14.47 0.62
C PRO A 150 13.86 15.75 -0.17
N LEU A 151 15.03 15.86 -0.81
CA LEU A 151 15.39 17.03 -1.61
C LEU A 151 14.86 16.91 -3.04
N THR A 152 15.03 15.73 -3.64
CA THR A 152 14.79 15.50 -5.08
C THR A 152 13.51 14.74 -5.38
N GLU A 153 12.87 14.17 -4.36
CA GLU A 153 11.68 13.30 -4.46
C GLU A 153 11.91 12.02 -5.29
N LEU A 154 13.12 11.78 -5.77
CA LEU A 154 13.53 10.52 -6.37
C LEU A 154 13.67 9.44 -5.30
N TYR A 155 13.72 8.18 -5.71
CA TYR A 155 14.06 7.11 -4.79
C TYR A 155 15.48 7.29 -4.23
N ASN A 156 15.66 6.91 -2.96
CA ASN A 156 16.96 7.00 -2.31
C ASN A 156 17.75 5.67 -2.45
N ARG A 157 18.96 5.67 -1.89
CA ARG A 157 19.88 4.52 -1.93
C ARG A 157 19.32 3.27 -1.22
N LEU A 158 18.44 3.45 -0.22
CA LEU A 158 17.80 2.32 0.46
C LEU A 158 16.85 1.60 -0.52
N ARG A 159 15.98 2.36 -1.18
CA ARG A 159 15.06 1.82 -2.19
C ARG A 159 15.81 1.15 -3.34
N LEU A 160 16.88 1.78 -3.83
CA LEU A 160 17.73 1.17 -4.85
C LEU A 160 18.22 -0.21 -4.43
N ARG A 161 18.73 -0.35 -3.21
CA ARG A 161 19.24 -1.64 -2.71
C ARG A 161 18.15 -2.70 -2.67
N GLU A 162 16.94 -2.36 -2.22
CA GLU A 162 15.80 -3.27 -2.19
C GLU A 162 15.39 -3.70 -3.60
N ASP A 163 15.29 -2.75 -4.53
CA ASP A 163 14.95 -3.02 -5.92
C ASP A 163 15.99 -3.90 -6.61
N LEU A 164 17.28 -3.67 -6.38
CA LEU A 164 18.35 -4.49 -6.93
C LEU A 164 18.36 -5.92 -6.38
N ASN A 165 17.94 -6.13 -5.13
CA ASN A 165 17.79 -7.47 -4.57
C ASN A 165 16.63 -8.26 -5.24
N LEU A 166 15.61 -7.56 -5.71
CA LEU A 166 14.50 -8.14 -6.45
C LEU A 166 14.75 -8.24 -7.95
N PHE A 167 15.83 -7.62 -8.45
CA PHE A 167 16.15 -7.53 -9.87
C PHE A 167 16.21 -8.88 -10.60
N PRO A 168 16.75 -9.99 -10.01
CA PRO A 168 16.71 -11.29 -10.65
C PRO A 168 15.30 -11.82 -10.95
N ALA A 169 14.29 -11.33 -10.21
CA ALA A 169 12.89 -11.65 -10.44
C ALA A 169 12.21 -10.71 -11.47
N TRP A 170 12.88 -9.62 -11.87
CA TRP A 170 12.41 -8.71 -12.90
C TRP A 170 12.73 -9.32 -14.27
N SER A 171 11.91 -10.24 -14.73
CA SER A 171 12.06 -10.82 -16.06
C SER A 171 11.53 -9.82 -17.10
N PRO A 172 12.34 -9.32 -18.04
CA PRO A 172 11.82 -8.49 -19.11
C PRO A 172 10.82 -9.31 -19.93
N ARG A 173 9.62 -8.77 -20.11
CA ARG A 173 8.55 -9.42 -20.88
C ARG A 173 8.74 -9.30 -22.40
N GLY A 174 9.78 -8.53 -22.84
CA GLY A 174 10.07 -8.24 -24.23
C GLY A 174 11.51 -8.59 -24.63
N PRO A 175 11.88 -8.40 -25.91
CA PRO A 175 13.22 -8.61 -26.43
C PRO A 175 14.23 -7.57 -25.92
N GLY A 176 13.78 -6.46 -25.29
CA GLY A 176 14.59 -5.45 -24.64
C GLY A 176 15.02 -5.90 -23.24
N GLY A 177 16.27 -5.66 -22.88
CA GLY A 177 16.80 -5.86 -21.53
C GLY A 177 16.45 -4.70 -20.61
N PHE A 178 17.32 -4.47 -19.63
CA PHE A 178 17.29 -3.23 -18.83
C PHE A 178 18.47 -2.35 -19.23
N CYS A 179 18.28 -1.04 -19.12
CA CYS A 179 19.37 -0.08 -19.30
C CYS A 179 19.55 0.73 -18.01
N ALA A 180 20.81 0.83 -17.55
CA ALA A 180 21.19 1.71 -16.43
C ALA A 180 21.87 2.95 -17.00
N ILE A 181 21.48 4.12 -16.49
CA ILE A 181 22.08 5.41 -16.80
C ILE A 181 22.60 5.97 -15.48
N MET A 182 23.93 6.03 -15.31
CA MET A 182 24.56 6.72 -14.20
C MET A 182 24.84 8.16 -14.62
N LEU A 183 24.44 9.12 -13.80
CA LEU A 183 24.47 10.56 -14.10
C LEU A 183 25.17 11.31 -12.97
N ASP A 184 25.88 12.37 -13.30
CA ASP A 184 26.53 13.25 -12.33
C ASP A 184 26.51 14.70 -12.82
N VAL A 185 26.27 15.63 -11.91
CA VAL A 185 26.25 17.07 -12.24
C VAL A 185 27.68 17.59 -12.34
N ASP A 186 28.04 18.07 -13.51
CA ASP A 186 29.40 18.52 -13.81
C ASP A 186 29.82 19.72 -12.96
N TYR A 187 31.02 19.64 -12.38
CA TYR A 187 31.62 20.69 -11.55
C TYR A 187 30.76 21.14 -10.35
N PHE A 188 29.91 20.27 -9.83
CA PHE A 188 28.93 20.61 -8.77
C PHE A 188 29.59 21.14 -7.50
N LYS A 189 30.75 20.59 -7.11
CA LYS A 189 31.52 21.13 -5.98
C LYS A 189 31.91 22.59 -6.21
N ALA A 190 32.44 22.93 -7.39
CA ALA A 190 32.80 24.32 -7.71
C ALA A 190 31.58 25.24 -7.75
N TYR A 191 30.41 24.71 -8.13
CA TYR A 191 29.14 25.44 -8.06
C TYR A 191 28.78 25.76 -6.62
N ASN A 192 28.79 24.76 -5.72
CA ASN A 192 28.49 24.95 -4.30
C ASN A 192 29.48 25.91 -3.62
N ASP A 193 30.77 25.81 -3.96
CA ASP A 193 31.80 26.68 -3.40
C ASP A 193 31.58 28.16 -3.81
N HIS A 194 31.00 28.39 -4.99
CA HIS A 194 30.75 29.76 -5.50
C HIS A 194 29.37 30.31 -5.11
N TYR A 195 28.28 29.51 -5.25
CA TYR A 195 26.89 29.97 -5.08
C TYR A 195 26.26 29.55 -3.75
N GLY A 196 26.94 28.70 -2.99
CA GLY A 196 26.45 28.13 -1.73
C GLY A 196 25.57 26.90 -1.90
N HIS A 197 25.44 26.12 -0.83
CA HIS A 197 24.73 24.85 -0.84
C HIS A 197 23.22 25.00 -1.16
N PHE A 198 22.57 26.08 -0.75
CA PHE A 198 21.17 26.31 -1.10
C PHE A 198 20.92 26.43 -2.60
N ALA A 199 21.84 27.09 -3.31
CA ALA A 199 21.76 27.16 -4.78
C ALA A 199 22.03 25.79 -5.41
N GLY A 200 22.95 25.00 -4.85
CA GLY A 200 23.19 23.62 -5.26
C GLY A 200 21.97 22.73 -5.06
N ASP A 201 21.25 22.88 -3.95
CA ASP A 201 20.03 22.14 -3.70
C ASP A 201 18.96 22.45 -4.77
N GLU A 202 18.82 23.71 -5.19
CA GLU A 202 17.88 24.09 -6.28
C GLU A 202 18.31 23.48 -7.63
N VAL A 203 19.60 23.39 -7.91
CA VAL A 203 20.11 22.67 -9.10
C VAL A 203 19.75 21.20 -9.04
N LEU A 204 19.95 20.53 -7.91
CA LEU A 204 19.62 19.12 -7.77
C LEU A 204 18.11 18.85 -7.93
N LYS A 205 17.26 19.73 -7.40
CA LYS A 205 15.80 19.68 -7.64
C LYS A 205 15.44 19.84 -9.11
N ALA A 206 16.06 20.82 -9.79
CA ALA A 206 15.81 21.07 -11.19
C ALA A 206 16.24 19.87 -12.06
N VAL A 207 17.41 19.30 -11.81
CA VAL A 207 17.92 18.09 -12.48
C VAL A 207 17.01 16.89 -12.24
N ALA A 208 16.56 16.67 -11.00
CA ALA A 208 15.62 15.61 -10.67
C ALA A 208 14.26 15.80 -11.35
N GLY A 209 13.77 17.05 -11.45
CA GLY A 209 12.55 17.39 -12.18
C GLY A 209 12.61 17.01 -13.66
N VAL A 210 13.76 17.21 -14.30
CA VAL A 210 13.98 16.73 -15.68
C VAL A 210 13.97 15.21 -15.73
N LEU A 211 14.62 14.52 -14.78
CA LEU A 211 14.59 13.04 -14.72
C LEU A 211 13.17 12.49 -14.66
N HIS A 212 12.30 13.09 -13.84
CA HIS A 212 10.91 12.69 -13.75
C HIS A 212 10.14 12.76 -15.08
N GLN A 213 10.45 13.75 -15.93
CA GLN A 213 9.82 13.92 -17.24
C GLN A 213 10.25 12.87 -18.27
N TYR A 214 11.50 12.39 -18.17
CA TYR A 214 12.08 11.47 -19.14
C TYR A 214 12.04 10.00 -18.73
N MET A 215 11.57 9.70 -17.52
CA MET A 215 11.36 8.30 -17.13
C MET A 215 10.21 7.68 -17.92
N SER A 216 10.51 6.66 -18.72
CA SER A 216 9.49 5.84 -19.39
C SER A 216 8.58 5.12 -18.37
N PRO A 217 7.38 4.67 -18.74
CA PRO A 217 6.54 3.86 -17.88
C PRO A 217 7.30 2.65 -17.34
N GLY A 218 7.38 2.54 -16.01
CA GLY A 218 8.15 1.50 -15.32
C GLY A 218 9.63 1.82 -15.08
N GLY A 219 10.15 2.93 -15.62
CA GLY A 219 11.47 3.45 -15.30
C GLY A 219 11.55 3.95 -13.84
N ARG A 220 12.72 3.82 -13.23
CA ARG A 220 12.96 4.25 -11.85
C ARG A 220 14.18 5.14 -11.76
N GLY A 221 14.03 6.30 -11.13
CA GLY A 221 15.10 7.25 -10.86
C GLY A 221 15.46 7.24 -9.38
N TYR A 222 16.77 7.25 -9.12
CA TYR A 222 17.33 7.23 -7.78
C TYR A 222 18.35 8.35 -7.62
N ARG A 223 18.35 8.98 -6.45
CA ARG A 223 19.53 9.75 -6.02
C ARG A 223 20.53 8.79 -5.39
N PHE A 224 21.65 8.55 -6.09
CA PHE A 224 22.64 7.54 -5.72
C PHE A 224 23.59 8.08 -4.65
N GLY A 225 24.00 9.35 -4.76
CA GLY A 225 24.89 10.06 -3.85
C GLY A 225 24.70 11.57 -3.99
N GLY A 226 25.49 12.40 -3.38
CA GLY A 226 25.37 13.87 -3.35
C GLY A 226 24.80 14.51 -4.62
N GLU A 227 25.57 14.48 -5.72
CA GLU A 227 25.22 14.99 -7.05
C GLU A 227 25.00 13.89 -8.10
N GLU A 228 25.00 12.60 -7.65
CA GLU A 228 24.91 11.44 -8.52
C GLU A 228 23.48 10.89 -8.57
N PHE A 229 23.04 10.55 -9.77
CA PHE A 229 21.73 9.96 -10.02
C PHE A 229 21.88 8.65 -10.80
N LEU A 230 20.97 7.73 -10.57
CA LEU A 230 20.85 6.49 -11.32
C LEU A 230 19.43 6.36 -11.89
N VAL A 231 19.33 6.04 -13.17
CA VAL A 231 18.06 5.69 -13.80
C VAL A 231 18.12 4.26 -14.30
N ILE A 232 17.10 3.48 -14.02
CA ILE A 232 16.94 2.11 -14.55
C ILE A 232 15.70 2.12 -15.46
N LEU A 233 15.90 1.82 -16.73
CA LEU A 233 14.87 1.77 -17.75
C LEU A 233 14.62 0.31 -18.16
N PRO A 234 13.38 -0.20 -18.01
CA PRO A 234 13.00 -1.52 -18.50
C PRO A 234 12.78 -1.50 -20.02
N GLU A 235 12.96 -2.64 -20.65
CA GLU A 235 12.65 -2.89 -22.08
C GLU A 235 13.37 -1.94 -23.04
N GLN A 236 14.57 -1.49 -22.68
CA GLN A 236 15.38 -0.58 -23.47
C GLN A 236 16.69 -1.24 -23.92
N SER A 237 17.07 -1.01 -25.17
CA SER A 237 18.39 -1.33 -25.69
C SER A 237 19.44 -0.31 -25.21
N LEU A 238 20.73 -0.62 -25.42
CA LEU A 238 21.82 0.35 -25.17
C LEU A 238 21.62 1.65 -25.97
N SER A 239 21.21 1.54 -27.24
CA SER A 239 20.95 2.69 -28.10
C SER A 239 19.81 3.56 -27.57
N ASP A 240 18.71 2.93 -27.10
CA ASP A 240 17.57 3.66 -26.54
C ASP A 240 17.96 4.36 -25.22
N GLY A 241 18.74 3.66 -24.38
CA GLY A 241 19.30 4.23 -23.15
C GLY A 241 20.22 5.42 -23.41
N CYS A 242 21.08 5.33 -24.42
CA CYS A 242 21.96 6.44 -24.82
C CYS A 242 21.13 7.64 -25.33
N GLN A 243 20.11 7.39 -26.14
CA GLN A 243 19.23 8.45 -26.62
C GLN A 243 18.45 9.13 -25.48
N ALA A 244 17.95 8.34 -24.51
CA ALA A 244 17.30 8.88 -23.33
C ALA A 244 18.27 9.73 -22.49
N ALA A 245 19.49 9.27 -22.28
CA ALA A 245 20.52 10.00 -21.55
C ALA A 245 20.91 11.31 -22.28
N GLU A 246 21.00 11.29 -23.61
CA GLU A 246 21.32 12.48 -24.40
C GLU A 246 20.21 13.52 -24.35
N ASN A 247 18.96 13.10 -24.51
CA ASN A 247 17.79 13.98 -24.37
C ASN A 247 17.75 14.64 -22.96
N PHE A 248 18.08 13.86 -21.94
CA PHE A 248 18.18 14.38 -20.58
C PHE A 248 19.31 15.40 -20.45
N ARG A 249 20.52 15.07 -20.92
CA ARG A 249 21.68 15.98 -20.90
C ARG A 249 21.38 17.31 -21.59
N GLU A 250 20.80 17.25 -22.80
CA GLU A 250 20.43 18.42 -23.57
C GLU A 250 19.40 19.29 -22.85
N THR A 251 18.40 18.67 -22.22
CA THR A 251 17.38 19.41 -21.47
C THR A 251 17.98 20.10 -20.25
N VAL A 252 18.87 19.43 -19.51
CA VAL A 252 19.57 20.07 -18.38
C VAL A 252 20.42 21.25 -18.86
N ALA A 253 21.18 21.10 -19.94
CA ALA A 253 21.97 22.21 -20.51
C ALA A 253 21.08 23.35 -21.00
N ALA A 254 19.92 23.05 -21.59
CA ALA A 254 18.94 24.04 -22.10
C ALA A 254 18.24 24.82 -20.98
N MET A 255 18.26 24.35 -19.73
CA MET A 255 17.81 25.17 -18.58
C MET A 255 18.67 26.44 -18.41
N ALA A 256 19.87 26.47 -18.98
CA ALA A 256 20.78 27.59 -18.99
C ALA A 256 21.06 28.18 -17.57
N LEU A 257 21.08 27.32 -16.55
CA LEU A 257 21.41 27.72 -15.17
C LEU A 257 22.87 28.17 -15.11
N PRO A 258 23.15 29.45 -14.74
CA PRO A 258 24.51 29.99 -14.80
C PRO A 258 25.48 29.24 -13.89
N HIS A 259 26.66 28.89 -14.41
CA HIS A 259 27.74 28.25 -13.65
C HIS A 259 29.11 28.83 -14.05
N THR A 260 29.57 29.85 -13.32
CA THR A 260 30.82 30.56 -13.62
C THR A 260 32.08 29.70 -13.46
N GLY A 261 32.01 28.64 -12.65
CA GLY A 261 33.10 27.65 -12.46
C GLY A 261 33.12 26.53 -13.50
N SER A 262 32.17 26.50 -14.45
CA SER A 262 32.12 25.53 -15.53
C SER A 262 32.66 26.12 -16.85
N PRO A 263 33.44 25.38 -17.62
CA PRO A 263 33.86 25.81 -18.97
C PRO A 263 32.66 26.08 -19.90
N CYS A 264 31.53 25.42 -19.69
CA CYS A 264 30.30 25.61 -20.46
C CYS A 264 29.52 26.87 -20.04
N GLY A 265 29.89 27.53 -18.94
CA GLY A 265 29.16 28.69 -18.39
C GLY A 265 27.78 28.39 -17.79
N VAL A 266 27.30 27.16 -17.90
CA VAL A 266 26.02 26.67 -17.39
C VAL A 266 26.15 25.33 -16.71
N ILE A 267 25.14 24.93 -15.95
CA ILE A 267 25.02 23.56 -15.39
C ILE A 267 24.89 22.58 -16.54
N THR A 268 25.69 21.53 -16.47
CA THR A 268 25.66 20.38 -17.38
C THR A 268 25.73 19.08 -16.58
N VAL A 269 25.44 17.97 -17.21
CA VAL A 269 25.58 16.63 -16.65
C VAL A 269 26.36 15.72 -17.57
N SER A 270 27.11 14.80 -16.99
CA SER A 270 27.73 13.69 -17.71
C SER A 270 26.97 12.41 -17.40
N ALA A 271 26.89 11.50 -18.37
CA ALA A 271 26.18 10.24 -18.22
C ALA A 271 26.98 9.05 -18.73
N GLY A 272 26.92 7.94 -18.00
CA GLY A 272 27.40 6.63 -18.43
C GLY A 272 26.22 5.66 -18.57
N VAL A 273 26.14 4.94 -19.69
CA VAL A 273 25.01 4.08 -20.03
C VAL A 273 25.48 2.65 -20.23
N ALA A 274 24.81 1.69 -19.56
CA ALA A 274 25.08 0.27 -19.69
C ALA A 274 23.80 -0.54 -19.88
N ALA A 275 23.75 -1.39 -20.88
CA ALA A 275 22.67 -2.36 -21.03
C ALA A 275 22.92 -3.59 -20.14
N TRP A 276 21.84 -4.16 -19.58
CA TRP A 276 21.86 -5.45 -18.95
C TRP A 276 21.87 -6.54 -20.02
N ALA A 277 22.99 -7.25 -20.16
CA ALA A 277 23.04 -8.42 -21.00
C ALA A 277 22.56 -9.66 -20.22
N ARG A 278 21.93 -10.62 -20.91
CA ARG A 278 21.47 -11.89 -20.28
C ARG A 278 22.61 -12.65 -19.60
N ASP A 279 23.84 -12.43 -20.06
CA ASP A 279 25.06 -13.05 -19.52
C ASP A 279 25.77 -12.19 -18.47
N SER A 280 25.19 -11.04 -18.08
CA SER A 280 25.71 -10.22 -16.99
C SER A 280 25.71 -11.02 -15.69
N LYS A 281 26.89 -11.34 -15.17
CA LYS A 281 27.08 -12.23 -14.01
C LYS A 281 26.42 -11.71 -12.75
N THR A 282 26.34 -10.40 -12.55
CA THR A 282 25.74 -9.76 -11.37
C THR A 282 25.23 -8.36 -11.68
N VAL A 283 24.23 -7.92 -10.92
CA VAL A 283 23.69 -6.54 -10.97
C VAL A 283 24.79 -5.52 -10.64
N ASN A 284 25.68 -5.84 -9.71
CA ASN A 284 26.78 -4.97 -9.35
C ASN A 284 27.77 -4.76 -10.50
N ALA A 285 28.07 -5.80 -11.29
CA ALA A 285 28.94 -5.69 -12.47
C ALA A 285 28.32 -4.81 -13.56
N TRP A 286 27.01 -4.90 -13.75
CA TRP A 286 26.25 -4.04 -14.66
C TRP A 286 26.32 -2.57 -14.27
N LEU A 287 26.00 -2.24 -13.01
CA LEU A 287 26.06 -0.87 -12.51
C LEU A 287 27.50 -0.32 -12.54
N LYS A 288 28.49 -1.14 -12.27
CA LYS A 288 29.91 -0.77 -12.36
C LYS A 288 30.29 -0.38 -13.80
N ARG A 289 29.78 -1.07 -14.83
CA ARG A 289 30.00 -0.69 -16.23
C ARG A 289 29.42 0.69 -16.56
N ALA A 290 28.22 1.01 -16.02
CA ALA A 290 27.64 2.35 -16.19
C ALA A 290 28.48 3.43 -15.49
N ASP A 291 29.03 3.14 -14.32
CA ASP A 291 29.91 4.03 -13.57
C ASP A 291 31.25 4.26 -14.30
N GLU A 292 31.87 3.19 -14.83
CA GLU A 292 33.10 3.29 -15.66
C GLU A 292 32.84 4.13 -16.92
N ALA A 293 31.69 3.99 -17.55
CA ALA A 293 31.29 4.82 -18.70
C ALA A 293 31.09 6.29 -18.31
N LEU A 294 30.48 6.57 -17.16
CA LEU A 294 30.38 7.94 -16.61
C LEU A 294 31.75 8.54 -16.36
N TYR A 295 32.67 7.77 -15.80
CA TYR A 295 34.05 8.22 -15.59
C TYR A 295 34.71 8.64 -16.90
N LEU A 296 34.55 7.86 -17.95
CA LEU A 296 35.06 8.21 -19.29
C LEU A 296 34.43 9.48 -19.83
N ALA A 297 33.12 9.64 -19.69
CA ALA A 297 32.44 10.87 -20.08
C ALA A 297 33.01 12.12 -19.39
N LYS A 298 33.36 12.00 -18.10
CA LYS A 298 34.00 13.08 -17.34
C LYS A 298 35.45 13.35 -17.80
N GLU A 299 36.23 12.33 -18.08
CA GLU A 299 37.63 12.48 -18.56
C GLU A 299 37.69 13.11 -19.96
N GLU A 300 36.80 12.71 -20.86
CA GLU A 300 36.76 13.23 -22.21
C GLU A 300 36.23 14.68 -22.34
N GLY A 301 35.96 15.35 -21.24
CA GLY A 301 35.62 16.79 -21.21
C GLY A 301 34.21 17.10 -20.71
N ARG A 302 33.50 16.14 -20.11
CA ARG A 302 32.17 16.30 -19.51
C ARG A 302 31.09 16.67 -20.50
N ASN A 303 29.85 16.98 -19.97
CA ASN A 303 28.69 17.37 -20.77
C ASN A 303 28.44 16.42 -21.95
N ARG A 304 28.48 15.10 -21.69
CA ARG A 304 28.31 14.07 -22.72
C ARG A 304 27.77 12.76 -22.16
N VAL A 305 27.29 11.94 -23.05
CA VAL A 305 26.91 10.54 -22.79
C VAL A 305 28.01 9.62 -23.32
N HIS A 306 28.39 8.63 -22.51
CA HIS A 306 29.30 7.57 -22.91
C HIS A 306 28.64 6.20 -22.75
N PRO A 307 28.53 5.37 -23.79
CA PRO A 307 28.07 3.99 -23.65
C PRO A 307 29.18 3.13 -23.01
N ALA A 308 28.81 2.22 -22.14
CA ALA A 308 29.72 1.18 -21.69
C ALA A 308 30.10 0.31 -22.88
N PRO A 309 31.40 -0.06 -23.03
CA PRO A 309 31.82 -0.98 -24.09
C PRO A 309 31.04 -2.30 -23.98
N ASP A 310 30.74 -2.91 -25.12
CA ASP A 310 30.19 -4.26 -25.14
C ASP A 310 31.07 -5.21 -24.35
N ASP A 311 30.45 -6.16 -23.64
CA ASP A 311 31.19 -7.11 -22.82
C ASP A 311 32.11 -7.94 -23.75
N PRO A 312 33.43 -7.83 -23.66
CA PRO A 312 34.34 -8.58 -24.55
C PRO A 312 34.30 -10.09 -24.37
N GLN A 313 33.41 -10.59 -23.49
CA GLN A 313 33.17 -12.01 -23.19
C GLN A 313 31.72 -12.47 -23.46
N ALA A 314 30.90 -11.70 -24.18
CA ALA A 314 29.55 -12.06 -24.63
C ALA A 314 29.59 -12.86 -25.94
#